data_88ea3cb68e212a214b19134fe1064a76
#
_entry.id   88ea3cb68e212a214b19134fe1064a76
#
_cell.length_a   1.000
_cell.length_b   1.000
_cell.length_c   1.000
_cell.angle_alpha   90.00
_cell.angle_beta   90.00
_cell.angle_gamma   90.00
#
_symmetry.space_group_name_H-M   'P 1'
#
loop_
_entity.id
_entity.type
_entity.pdbx_description
1 polymer ?
#
loop_
_entity_poly.entity_id
_entity_poly.type
_entity_poly.pdbx_seq_one_letter_code
_entity_poly.pdbx_strand_id
1 'polypeptide(L)'
;MTHPVGGSTALEVSDFIFQILDSVRDPAIVPLGSSFPDARLYPLDKLGRFLAAAARHLDPLATVTDLPPGNDELRRQLALRYLAHGASVSPQEIVVTSGALEGLNLCLQALTRPGDLIAIESPTFYAGLQASERLGLKVIEIPSDPSTGMSLEALQLAANQWSIKALVLTTRLSNPLGGTMPE
;
A
#
# COMPACT_ATOMS: atom_id res chain seq x y z
N MET A 1 26.83 -11.17 -4.90
CA MET A 1 26.72 -9.97 -4.05
C MET A 1 26.29 -8.82 -4.96
N THR A 2 25.02 -8.45 -4.92
CA THR A 2 24.49 -7.29 -5.63
C THR A 2 24.65 -6.07 -4.74
N HIS A 3 25.55 -5.17 -5.17
CA HIS A 3 25.73 -3.90 -4.48
C HIS A 3 24.49 -3.00 -4.71
N PRO A 4 24.05 -2.22 -3.70
CA PRO A 4 23.03 -1.21 -3.93
C PRO A 4 23.54 -0.24 -5.02
N VAL A 5 22.67 0.02 -5.99
CA VAL A 5 23.00 0.95 -7.10
C VAL A 5 23.14 2.36 -6.49
N GLY A 6 24.36 2.88 -6.51
CA GLY A 6 24.66 4.19 -5.95
C GLY A 6 24.07 5.31 -6.77
N GLY A 7 23.26 6.14 -6.13
CA GLY A 7 22.78 7.42 -6.65
C GLY A 7 21.27 7.61 -6.44
N SER A 8 20.87 8.66 -5.71
CA SER A 8 19.47 9.07 -5.67
C SER A 8 19.09 9.70 -7.00
N THR A 9 18.23 9.05 -7.77
CA THR A 9 17.67 9.58 -9.02
C THR A 9 16.32 10.25 -8.72
N ALA A 10 16.04 11.38 -9.36
CA ALA A 10 14.69 11.93 -9.43
C ALA A 10 13.82 10.95 -10.23
N LEU A 11 12.69 10.53 -9.66
CA LEU A 11 11.82 9.52 -10.25
C LEU A 11 10.78 10.23 -11.14
N GLU A 12 10.84 10.05 -12.45
CA GLU A 12 9.75 10.42 -13.38
C GLU A 12 8.82 9.22 -13.58
N VAL A 13 8.34 8.65 -12.46
CA VAL A 13 7.55 7.41 -12.46
C VAL A 13 6.13 7.66 -12.99
N SER A 14 5.56 8.83 -12.71
CA SER A 14 4.14 9.10 -12.96
C SER A 14 3.77 9.05 -14.44
N ASP A 15 4.55 9.64 -15.33
CA ASP A 15 4.25 9.69 -16.78
C ASP A 15 4.28 8.30 -17.41
N PHE A 16 5.25 7.47 -17.03
CA PHE A 16 5.34 6.09 -17.50
C PHE A 16 4.15 5.24 -17.04
N ILE A 17 3.74 5.41 -15.78
CA ILE A 17 2.57 4.72 -15.23
C ILE A 17 1.28 5.11 -15.96
N PHE A 18 1.08 6.39 -16.27
CA PHE A 18 -0.09 6.83 -17.02
C PHE A 18 -0.16 6.21 -18.41
N GLN A 19 0.96 6.06 -19.11
CA GLN A 19 1.00 5.37 -20.40
C GLN A 19 0.60 3.90 -20.29
N ILE A 20 1.06 3.19 -19.23
CA ILE A 20 0.67 1.80 -18.97
C ILE A 20 -0.83 1.71 -18.68
N LEU A 21 -1.37 2.57 -17.82
CA LEU A 21 -2.78 2.57 -17.47
C LEU A 21 -3.69 2.91 -18.65
N ASP A 22 -3.26 3.78 -19.55
CA ASP A 22 -4.02 4.07 -20.77
C ASP A 22 -4.05 2.87 -21.72
N SER A 23 -2.98 2.09 -21.81
CA SER A 23 -2.95 0.88 -22.64
C SER A 23 -3.96 -0.18 -22.20
N VAL A 24 -4.33 -0.23 -20.91
CA VAL A 24 -5.33 -1.17 -20.37
C VAL A 24 -6.74 -0.88 -20.91
N ARG A 25 -7.00 0.34 -21.40
CA ARG A 25 -8.30 0.72 -21.97
C ARG A 25 -8.52 0.21 -23.38
N ASP A 26 -7.46 -0.21 -24.07
CA ASP A 26 -7.55 -0.77 -25.43
C ASP A 26 -8.03 -2.23 -25.35
N PRO A 27 -9.23 -2.56 -25.88
CA PRO A 27 -9.77 -3.92 -25.83
C PRO A 27 -8.98 -4.94 -26.66
N ALA A 28 -8.07 -4.48 -27.53
CA ALA A 28 -7.19 -5.35 -28.29
C ALA A 28 -5.97 -5.81 -27.49
N ILE A 29 -5.68 -5.17 -26.36
CA ILE A 29 -4.54 -5.48 -25.51
C ILE A 29 -4.96 -6.43 -24.38
N VAL A 30 -4.24 -7.53 -24.21
CA VAL A 30 -4.38 -8.39 -23.04
C VAL A 30 -3.64 -7.72 -21.86
N PRO A 31 -4.35 -7.29 -20.79
CA PRO A 31 -3.77 -6.42 -19.75
C PRO A 31 -2.93 -7.22 -18.74
N LEU A 32 -1.84 -7.85 -19.18
CA LEU A 32 -0.92 -8.59 -18.31
C LEU A 32 -0.01 -7.66 -17.48
N GLY A 33 0.06 -6.38 -17.82
CA GLY A 33 0.87 -5.38 -17.12
C GLY A 33 0.21 -4.76 -15.88
N SER A 34 -1.03 -5.14 -15.56
CA SER A 34 -1.76 -4.64 -14.40
C SER A 34 -2.34 -5.78 -13.56
N SER A 35 -2.22 -5.69 -12.24
CA SER A 35 -2.70 -6.72 -11.30
C SER A 35 -4.15 -6.51 -10.88
N PHE A 36 -5.03 -6.12 -11.81
CA PHE A 36 -6.45 -6.05 -11.53
C PHE A 36 -7.06 -7.46 -11.51
N PRO A 37 -7.76 -7.84 -10.43
CA PRO A 37 -8.52 -9.09 -10.41
C PRO A 37 -9.62 -9.08 -11.46
N ASP A 38 -10.02 -10.27 -11.94
CA ASP A 38 -11.18 -10.38 -12.81
C ASP A 38 -12.42 -9.78 -12.15
N ALA A 39 -13.09 -8.86 -12.84
CA ALA A 39 -14.27 -8.16 -12.34
C ALA A 39 -15.40 -9.10 -11.89
N ARG A 40 -15.48 -10.31 -12.46
CA ARG A 40 -16.45 -11.36 -12.10
C ARG A 40 -16.21 -11.96 -10.72
N LEU A 41 -15.02 -11.78 -10.13
CA LEU A 41 -14.70 -12.23 -8.78
C LEU A 41 -15.27 -11.30 -7.69
N TYR A 42 -15.67 -10.08 -8.05
CA TYR A 42 -16.25 -9.15 -7.08
C TYR A 42 -17.71 -9.51 -6.78
N PRO A 43 -18.11 -9.63 -5.52
CA PRO A 43 -19.47 -9.97 -5.12
C PRO A 43 -20.41 -8.74 -5.22
N LEU A 44 -20.54 -8.16 -6.43
CA LEU A 44 -21.24 -6.89 -6.66
C LEU A 44 -22.70 -6.92 -6.22
N ASP A 45 -23.43 -8.03 -6.47
CA ASP A 45 -24.81 -8.18 -6.05
C ASP A 45 -24.98 -8.15 -4.53
N LYS A 46 -24.03 -8.76 -3.82
CA LYS A 46 -24.00 -8.75 -2.35
C LYS A 46 -23.66 -7.36 -1.82
N LEU A 47 -22.68 -6.70 -2.40
CA LEU A 47 -22.32 -5.33 -2.05
C LEU A 47 -23.46 -4.35 -2.33
N GLY A 48 -24.13 -4.46 -3.46
CA GLY A 48 -25.29 -3.65 -3.81
C GLY A 48 -26.43 -3.79 -2.80
N ARG A 49 -26.72 -5.02 -2.35
CA ARG A 49 -27.74 -5.27 -1.30
C ARG A 49 -27.36 -4.63 0.03
N PHE A 50 -26.11 -4.73 0.45
CA PHE A 50 -25.66 -4.11 1.70
C PHE A 50 -25.67 -2.59 1.60
N LEU A 51 -25.25 -2.02 0.48
CA LEU A 51 -25.29 -0.58 0.24
C LEU A 51 -26.73 -0.04 0.30
N ALA A 52 -27.66 -0.71 -0.38
CA ALA A 52 -29.08 -0.35 -0.36
C ALA A 52 -29.70 -0.51 1.06
N ALA A 53 -29.28 -1.48 1.83
CA ALA A 53 -29.72 -1.64 3.23
C ALA A 53 -29.18 -0.51 4.11
N ALA A 54 -27.90 -0.20 3.99
CA ALA A 54 -27.27 0.89 4.73
C ALA A 54 -27.91 2.24 4.41
N ALA A 55 -28.16 2.52 3.11
CA ALA A 55 -28.79 3.77 2.69
C ALA A 55 -30.20 4.00 3.24
N ARG A 56 -30.95 2.92 3.51
CA ARG A 56 -32.29 3.02 4.13
C ARG A 56 -32.28 3.38 5.61
N HIS A 57 -31.16 3.17 6.28
CA HIS A 57 -30.98 3.40 7.71
C HIS A 57 -29.93 4.47 8.01
N LEU A 58 -29.62 5.33 7.01
CA LEU A 58 -28.74 6.47 7.21
C LEU A 58 -29.32 7.40 8.30
N ASP A 59 -28.60 7.49 9.40
CA ASP A 59 -28.83 8.55 10.38
C ASP A 59 -28.13 9.82 9.87
N PRO A 60 -28.84 10.94 9.66
CA PRO A 60 -28.22 12.20 9.28
C PRO A 60 -27.11 12.64 10.24
N LEU A 61 -27.23 12.32 11.53
CA LEU A 61 -26.20 12.63 12.53
C LEU A 61 -24.94 11.77 12.35
N ALA A 62 -25.05 10.53 11.89
CA ALA A 62 -23.90 9.68 11.63
C ALA A 62 -22.98 10.28 10.54
N THR A 63 -23.54 11.00 9.56
CA THR A 63 -22.75 11.68 8.52
C THR A 63 -21.87 12.81 9.07
N VAL A 64 -22.18 13.32 10.25
CA VAL A 64 -21.44 14.39 10.93
C VAL A 64 -20.53 13.85 12.02
N THR A 65 -20.84 12.65 12.55
CA THR A 65 -20.10 12.04 13.67
C THR A 65 -19.01 11.05 13.24
N ASP A 66 -19.04 10.56 11.99
CA ASP A 66 -18.01 9.67 11.45
C ASP A 66 -16.72 10.46 11.08
N LEU A 67 -16.24 11.25 12.05
CA LEU A 67 -14.98 11.98 11.96
C LEU A 67 -13.79 11.02 12.12
N PRO A 68 -12.54 11.44 11.79
CA PRO A 68 -11.36 10.64 12.12
C PRO A 68 -11.35 10.25 13.61
N PRO A 69 -10.98 9.01 13.91
CA PRO A 69 -10.36 8.00 13.06
C PRO A 69 -11.32 7.11 12.26
N GLY A 70 -12.58 7.46 12.10
CA GLY A 70 -13.58 6.75 11.33
C GLY A 70 -14.61 6.00 12.20
N ASN A 71 -15.60 5.39 11.54
CA ASN A 71 -16.74 4.75 12.17
C ASN A 71 -16.34 3.68 13.19
N ASP A 72 -16.83 3.80 14.43
CA ASP A 72 -16.46 2.95 15.56
C ASP A 72 -16.84 1.48 15.34
N GLU A 73 -17.99 1.21 14.74
CA GLU A 73 -18.42 -0.16 14.47
C GLU A 73 -17.55 -0.82 13.41
N LEU A 74 -17.18 -0.09 12.34
CA LEU A 74 -16.23 -0.59 11.34
C LEU A 74 -14.89 -0.92 11.98
N ARG A 75 -14.36 -0.05 12.82
CA ARG A 75 -13.07 -0.26 13.52
C ARG A 75 -13.15 -1.47 14.45
N ARG A 76 -14.27 -1.64 15.15
CA ARG A 76 -14.53 -2.83 15.99
C ARG A 76 -14.55 -4.11 15.14
N GLN A 77 -15.22 -4.12 14.00
CA GLN A 77 -15.26 -5.28 13.09
C GLN A 77 -13.87 -5.62 12.53
N LEU A 78 -13.08 -4.61 12.21
CA LEU A 78 -11.70 -4.82 11.77
C LEU A 78 -10.84 -5.42 12.89
N ALA A 79 -10.95 -4.92 14.12
CA ALA A 79 -10.24 -5.48 15.28
C ALA A 79 -10.60 -6.96 15.52
N LEU A 80 -11.88 -7.32 15.41
CA LEU A 80 -12.34 -8.72 15.52
C LEU A 80 -11.77 -9.59 14.40
N ARG A 81 -11.65 -9.05 13.19
CA ARG A 81 -11.02 -9.76 12.08
C ARG A 81 -9.53 -10.01 12.32
N TYR A 82 -8.79 -9.05 12.86
CA TYR A 82 -7.42 -9.24 13.28
C TYR A 82 -7.31 -10.33 14.35
N LEU A 83 -8.16 -10.29 15.36
CA LEU A 83 -8.18 -11.28 16.44
C LEU A 83 -8.44 -12.70 15.91
N ALA A 84 -9.35 -12.87 14.94
CA ALA A 84 -9.62 -14.15 14.30
C ALA A 84 -8.41 -14.73 13.55
N HIS A 85 -7.43 -13.89 13.21
CA HIS A 85 -6.16 -14.30 12.57
C HIS A 85 -4.96 -14.27 13.53
N GLY A 86 -5.23 -14.24 14.86
CA GLY A 86 -4.20 -14.34 15.89
C GLY A 86 -3.50 -13.01 16.25
N ALA A 87 -3.93 -11.89 15.69
CA ALA A 87 -3.37 -10.57 16.01
C ALA A 87 -4.35 -9.75 16.88
N SER A 88 -3.88 -9.27 18.03
CA SER A 88 -4.65 -8.40 18.91
C SER A 88 -4.38 -6.93 18.58
N VAL A 89 -5.37 -6.26 18.02
CA VAL A 89 -5.34 -4.83 17.70
C VAL A 89 -6.54 -4.16 18.35
N SER A 90 -6.30 -3.07 19.08
CA SER A 90 -7.39 -2.27 19.67
C SER A 90 -8.13 -1.49 18.58
N PRO A 91 -9.46 -1.34 18.64
CA PRO A 91 -10.20 -0.43 17.76
C PRO A 91 -9.64 1.00 17.75
N GLN A 92 -9.04 1.46 18.85
CA GLN A 92 -8.44 2.79 18.97
C GLN A 92 -7.12 2.94 18.15
N GLU A 93 -6.49 1.82 17.79
CA GLU A 93 -5.28 1.80 16.95
C GLU A 93 -5.60 1.73 15.45
N ILE A 94 -6.87 1.69 15.09
CA ILE A 94 -7.32 1.59 13.70
C ILE A 94 -7.81 2.95 13.22
N VAL A 95 -7.26 3.42 12.11
CA VAL A 95 -7.71 4.60 11.39
C VAL A 95 -8.25 4.17 10.03
N VAL A 96 -9.49 4.59 9.74
CA VAL A 96 -10.14 4.31 8.44
C VAL A 96 -9.73 5.38 7.44
N THR A 97 -9.30 4.96 6.27
CA THR A 97 -8.88 5.83 5.17
C THR A 97 -9.63 5.51 3.88
N SER A 98 -9.58 6.39 2.89
CA SER A 98 -10.21 6.18 1.58
C SER A 98 -9.40 5.22 0.70
N GLY A 99 -8.84 4.18 1.30
CA GLY A 99 -8.06 3.13 0.65
C GLY A 99 -6.59 3.12 1.05
N ALA A 100 -5.89 2.06 0.62
CA ALA A 100 -4.52 1.80 1.01
C ALA A 100 -3.54 2.91 0.59
N LEU A 101 -3.78 3.58 -0.54
CA LEU A 101 -2.92 4.67 -1.02
C LEU A 101 -2.99 5.91 -0.12
N GLU A 102 -4.18 6.26 0.36
CA GLU A 102 -4.30 7.34 1.34
C GLU A 102 -3.60 6.96 2.63
N GLY A 103 -3.83 5.73 3.13
CA GLY A 103 -3.14 5.22 4.31
C GLY A 103 -1.62 5.29 4.19
N LEU A 104 -1.06 4.86 3.06
CA LEU A 104 0.38 4.96 2.79
C LEU A 104 0.87 6.40 2.81
N ASN A 105 0.17 7.31 2.11
CA ASN A 105 0.54 8.73 2.08
C ASN A 105 0.51 9.35 3.47
N LEU A 106 -0.52 9.08 4.25
CA LEU A 106 -0.64 9.61 5.62
C LEU A 106 0.47 9.07 6.53
N CYS A 107 0.80 7.78 6.44
CA CYS A 107 1.91 7.19 7.19
C CYS A 107 3.25 7.85 6.82
N LEU A 108 3.54 8.00 5.53
CA LEU A 108 4.78 8.65 5.09
C LEU A 108 4.83 10.11 5.54
N GLN A 109 3.75 10.89 5.41
CA GLN A 109 3.68 12.27 5.88
C GLN A 109 3.89 12.40 7.39
N ALA A 110 3.38 11.44 8.17
CA ALA A 110 3.55 11.45 9.62
C ALA A 110 4.99 11.14 10.06
N LEU A 111 5.71 10.31 9.30
CA LEU A 111 7.01 9.78 9.66
C LEU A 111 8.19 10.52 9.01
N THR A 112 7.96 11.25 7.91
CA THR A 112 9.01 11.81 7.07
C THR A 112 8.80 13.28 6.74
N ARG A 113 9.88 13.89 6.24
CA ARG A 113 9.90 15.26 5.69
C ARG A 113 10.57 15.24 4.32
N PRO A 114 10.30 16.24 3.45
CA PRO A 114 11.00 16.33 2.16
C PRO A 114 12.52 16.27 2.34
N GLY A 115 13.16 15.43 1.52
CA GLY A 115 14.60 15.15 1.59
C GLY A 115 15.00 13.95 2.44
N ASP A 116 14.09 13.43 3.29
CA ASP A 116 14.35 12.23 4.07
C ASP A 116 14.50 10.99 3.17
N LEU A 117 15.26 10.01 3.66
CA LEU A 117 15.50 8.74 2.99
C LEU A 117 14.58 7.66 3.54
N ILE A 118 13.90 6.94 2.66
CA ILE A 118 13.15 5.73 2.98
C ILE A 118 13.71 4.53 2.23
N ALA A 119 13.52 3.34 2.78
CA ALA A 119 13.78 2.09 2.08
C ALA A 119 12.48 1.51 1.50
N ILE A 120 12.57 0.92 0.31
CA ILE A 120 11.45 0.25 -0.35
C ILE A 120 11.96 -1.04 -1.00
N GLU A 121 11.15 -2.07 -1.04
CA GLU A 121 11.48 -3.31 -1.75
C GLU A 121 11.56 -3.08 -3.26
N SER A 122 12.42 -3.83 -3.96
CA SER A 122 12.58 -3.76 -5.41
C SER A 122 12.63 -5.17 -6.01
N PRO A 123 11.77 -5.48 -7.01
CA PRO A 123 10.71 -4.61 -7.55
C PRO A 123 9.54 -4.42 -6.57
N THR A 124 8.83 -3.30 -6.73
CA THR A 124 7.70 -2.93 -5.86
C THR A 124 6.50 -2.42 -6.66
N PHE A 125 5.37 -2.30 -5.99
CA PHE A 125 4.21 -1.62 -6.57
C PHE A 125 4.47 -0.11 -6.71
N TYR A 126 4.27 0.42 -7.90
CA TYR A 126 4.63 1.79 -8.29
C TYR A 126 4.06 2.88 -7.38
N ALA A 127 2.93 2.63 -6.71
CA ALA A 127 2.29 3.63 -5.85
C ALA A 127 3.17 4.08 -4.67
N GLY A 128 4.03 3.17 -4.15
CA GLY A 128 5.02 3.54 -3.13
C GLY A 128 6.04 4.54 -3.66
N LEU A 129 6.49 4.35 -4.91
CA LEU A 129 7.42 5.27 -5.57
C LEU A 129 6.76 6.61 -5.87
N GLN A 130 5.52 6.61 -6.40
CA GLN A 130 4.76 7.84 -6.65
C GLN A 130 4.50 8.65 -5.37
N ALA A 131 4.14 7.98 -4.27
CA ALA A 131 3.96 8.66 -2.98
C ALA A 131 5.26 9.30 -2.50
N SER A 132 6.39 8.59 -2.64
CA SER A 132 7.71 9.07 -2.26
C SER A 132 8.14 10.29 -3.09
N GLU A 133 7.93 10.23 -4.41
CA GLU A 133 8.21 11.33 -5.33
C GLU A 133 7.41 12.58 -4.96
N ARG A 134 6.10 12.44 -4.76
CA ARG A 134 5.21 13.55 -4.39
C ARG A 134 5.56 14.21 -3.06
N LEU A 135 6.08 13.43 -2.11
CA LEU A 135 6.51 13.91 -0.80
C LEU A 135 7.96 14.42 -0.80
N GLY A 136 8.64 14.41 -1.97
CA GLY A 136 10.03 14.84 -2.10
C GLY A 136 11.01 13.97 -1.31
N LEU A 137 10.70 12.67 -1.14
CA LEU A 137 11.54 11.73 -0.42
C LEU A 137 12.63 11.16 -1.32
N LYS A 138 13.72 10.76 -0.73
CA LYS A 138 14.75 9.94 -1.36
C LYS A 138 14.43 8.47 -1.11
N VAL A 139 14.68 7.61 -2.09
CA VAL A 139 14.39 6.19 -2.01
C VAL A 139 15.67 5.40 -2.16
N ILE A 140 15.87 4.42 -1.27
CA ILE A 140 16.84 3.34 -1.46
C ILE A 140 16.10 2.04 -1.73
N GLU A 141 16.41 1.40 -2.83
CA GLU A 141 15.80 0.15 -3.24
C GLU A 141 16.53 -1.03 -2.60
N ILE A 142 15.77 -1.89 -1.93
CA ILE A 142 16.28 -3.12 -1.32
C ILE A 142 15.83 -4.32 -2.17
N PRO A 143 16.76 -5.12 -2.70
CA PRO A 143 16.41 -6.26 -3.53
C PRO A 143 15.46 -7.24 -2.84
N SER A 144 14.48 -7.75 -3.59
CA SER A 144 13.53 -8.77 -3.13
C SER A 144 13.56 -9.99 -4.04
N ASP A 145 13.38 -11.17 -3.44
CA ASP A 145 13.30 -12.46 -4.11
C ASP A 145 11.87 -13.03 -3.95
N PRO A 146 11.29 -13.66 -5.00
CA PRO A 146 9.94 -14.20 -4.93
C PRO A 146 9.72 -15.26 -3.84
N SER A 147 10.77 -15.96 -3.42
CA SER A 147 10.70 -17.05 -2.44
C SER A 147 11.00 -16.62 -1.01
N THR A 148 11.83 -15.59 -0.83
CA THR A 148 12.31 -15.16 0.49
C THR A 148 11.89 -13.73 0.85
N GLY A 149 11.36 -12.97 -0.10
CA GLY A 149 11.00 -11.57 0.08
C GLY A 149 12.21 -10.65 0.07
N MET A 150 12.12 -9.54 0.79
CA MET A 150 13.18 -8.53 0.86
C MET A 150 14.47 -9.10 1.47
N SER A 151 15.63 -8.76 0.88
CA SER A 151 16.94 -9.13 1.42
C SER A 151 17.21 -8.39 2.73
N LEU A 152 17.16 -9.12 3.85
CA LEU A 152 17.46 -8.56 5.17
C LEU A 152 18.93 -8.14 5.29
N GLU A 153 19.85 -8.86 4.61
CA GLU A 153 21.26 -8.48 4.55
C GLU A 153 21.45 -7.13 3.87
N ALA A 154 20.83 -6.93 2.71
CA ALA A 154 20.92 -5.65 2.00
C ALA A 154 20.27 -4.51 2.79
N LEU A 155 19.15 -4.77 3.46
CA LEU A 155 18.50 -3.80 4.35
C LEU A 155 19.41 -3.43 5.53
N GLN A 156 20.06 -4.41 6.16
CA GLN A 156 20.98 -4.16 7.25
C GLN A 156 22.18 -3.32 6.82
N LEU A 157 22.76 -3.61 5.64
CA LEU A 157 23.85 -2.81 5.07
C LEU A 157 23.39 -1.37 4.81
N ALA A 158 22.21 -1.20 4.22
CA ALA A 158 21.63 0.12 3.96
C ALA A 158 21.39 0.90 5.26
N ALA A 159 20.81 0.26 6.27
CA ALA A 159 20.54 0.89 7.57
C ALA A 159 21.83 1.28 8.33
N ASN A 160 22.91 0.55 8.14
CA ASN A 160 24.22 0.91 8.71
C ASN A 160 24.88 2.10 8.00
N GLN A 161 24.57 2.29 6.71
CA GLN A 161 25.20 3.31 5.88
C GLN A 161 24.40 4.62 5.82
N TRP A 162 23.08 4.55 5.92
CA TRP A 162 22.19 5.70 5.78
C TRP A 162 21.15 5.80 6.89
N SER A 163 20.76 7.03 7.22
CA SER A 163 19.65 7.29 8.16
C SER A 163 18.31 7.08 7.48
N ILE A 164 17.82 5.83 7.44
CA ILE A 164 16.52 5.47 6.87
C ILE A 164 15.43 5.84 7.87
N LYS A 165 14.42 6.61 7.44
CA LYS A 165 13.31 7.09 8.27
C LYS A 165 12.11 6.15 8.28
N ALA A 166 11.86 5.45 7.17
CA ALA A 166 10.77 4.50 7.05
C ALA A 166 11.14 3.38 6.09
N LEU A 167 10.50 2.22 6.25
CA LEU A 167 10.57 1.08 5.36
C LEU A 167 9.17 0.81 4.81
N VAL A 168 9.04 0.75 3.49
CA VAL A 168 7.81 0.30 2.81
C VAL A 168 8.02 -1.14 2.35
N LEU A 169 7.21 -2.04 2.89
CA LEU A 169 7.38 -3.48 2.73
C LEU A 169 6.02 -4.17 2.54
N THR A 170 5.96 -5.13 1.61
CA THR A 170 4.81 -6.01 1.41
C THR A 170 5.19 -7.44 1.78
N THR A 171 4.81 -7.89 2.98
CA THR A 171 5.23 -9.19 3.51
C THR A 171 4.51 -10.39 2.90
N ARG A 172 3.34 -10.19 2.29
CA ARG A 172 2.54 -11.25 1.67
C ARG A 172 2.02 -10.82 0.32
N LEU A 173 2.11 -11.71 -0.66
CA LEU A 173 1.61 -11.50 -2.02
C LEU A 173 2.15 -10.19 -2.61
N SER A 174 3.46 -9.98 -2.49
CA SER A 174 4.12 -8.76 -2.98
C SER A 174 3.83 -8.53 -4.47
N ASN A 175 3.64 -7.29 -4.84
CA ASN A 175 3.43 -6.90 -6.24
C ASN A 175 4.72 -6.23 -6.77
N PRO A 176 5.35 -6.76 -7.85
CA PRO A 176 4.79 -7.73 -8.82
C PRO A 176 5.17 -9.20 -8.57
N LEU A 177 6.00 -9.52 -7.61
CA LEU A 177 6.62 -10.85 -7.48
C LEU A 177 5.67 -11.95 -6.99
N GLY A 178 4.56 -11.60 -6.32
CA GLY A 178 3.63 -12.55 -5.71
C GLY A 178 4.22 -13.30 -4.50
N GLY A 179 5.42 -12.95 -4.08
CA GLY A 179 6.14 -13.59 -2.99
C GLY A 179 5.50 -13.36 -1.62
N THR A 180 5.80 -14.26 -0.70
CA THR A 180 5.45 -14.13 0.73
C THR A 180 6.72 -14.40 1.53
N MET A 181 7.06 -13.49 2.43
CA MET A 181 8.21 -13.68 3.32
C MET A 181 7.93 -14.84 4.28
N PRO A 182 8.91 -15.71 4.54
CA PRO A 182 8.81 -16.72 5.59
C PRO A 182 8.70 -16.08 6.97
N GLU A 183 8.18 -16.85 7.93
CA GLU A 183 8.10 -16.44 9.35
C GLU A 183 9.45 -16.38 10.04
#